data_acaf98380953741cc6ef239b5a3f5834
#
_entry.id   acaf98380953741cc6ef239b5a3f5834
#
_cell.length_a   1.000
_cell.length_b   1.000
_cell.length_c   1.000
_cell.angle_alpha   90.00
_cell.angle_beta   90.00
_cell.angle_gamma   90.00
#
_symmetry.space_group_name_H-M   'P 1'
#
loop_
_entity.id
_entity.type
_entity.pdbx_description
1 polymer ?
#
loop_
_entity_poly.entity_id
_entity_poly.type
_entity_poly.pdbx_seq_one_letter_code
_entity_poly.pdbx_strand_id
1 'polypeptide(L)'
;LVDATTGAALPQICHMGKNYVMSTPGSEYRVTASLDCPGETNHLKFKLMIDGRKVSHTKNRSPNANITVAWDGFPVGVGLTNFKRFKFADAEIDDGAGGASGSGAVSAEAGVIQVECWRVKKTGRKTKPSSQKFAALPKDSLLAKKKKGGKFFNNPSLTTSSGGAVNQHHKMSKNVYHIFESLPLISTKVHTETLETLR
;
A
#
# COMPACT_ATOMS: atom_id res chain seq x y z
N LEU A 1 -4.37 -7.36 -6.12
CA LEU A 1 -3.69 -7.98 -4.98
C LEU A 1 -3.57 -9.48 -5.20
N VAL A 2 -2.54 -10.09 -4.65
CA VAL A 2 -2.31 -11.54 -4.74
C VAL A 2 -2.01 -12.10 -3.35
N ASP A 3 -2.45 -13.33 -3.09
CA ASP A 3 -2.09 -14.07 -1.91
C ASP A 3 -0.57 -14.27 -1.85
N ALA A 4 0.05 -14.05 -0.71
CA ALA A 4 1.51 -14.06 -0.59
C ALA A 4 2.09 -15.49 -0.62
N THR A 5 1.29 -16.50 -0.31
CA THR A 5 1.71 -17.90 -0.24
C THR A 5 1.50 -18.58 -1.58
N THR A 6 0.32 -18.45 -2.17
CA THR A 6 -0.06 -19.14 -3.40
C THR A 6 0.26 -18.35 -4.67
N GLY A 7 0.38 -17.02 -4.56
CA GLY A 7 0.50 -16.12 -5.71
C GLY A 7 -0.82 -15.93 -6.50
N ALA A 8 -1.91 -16.54 -6.05
CA ALA A 8 -3.20 -16.40 -6.69
C ALA A 8 -3.77 -14.99 -6.51
N ALA A 9 -4.49 -14.50 -7.50
CA ALA A 9 -5.20 -13.23 -7.38
C ALA A 9 -6.28 -13.36 -6.30
N LEU A 10 -6.35 -12.35 -5.41
CA LEU A 10 -7.41 -12.29 -4.42
C LEU A 10 -8.74 -11.92 -5.10
N PRO A 11 -9.86 -12.49 -4.66
CA PRO A 11 -11.17 -12.17 -5.19
C PRO A 11 -11.46 -10.68 -5.11
N GLN A 12 -11.98 -10.12 -6.19
CA GLN A 12 -12.34 -8.71 -6.27
C GLN A 12 -13.78 -8.57 -6.72
N ILE A 13 -14.47 -7.63 -6.14
CA ILE A 13 -15.83 -7.24 -6.55
C ILE A 13 -15.90 -5.74 -6.72
N CYS A 14 -16.75 -5.30 -7.66
CA CYS A 14 -17.08 -3.90 -7.82
C CYS A 14 -18.46 -3.66 -7.19
N HIS A 15 -18.55 -2.75 -6.24
CA HIS A 15 -19.80 -2.36 -5.60
C HIS A 15 -19.85 -0.85 -5.48
N MET A 16 -20.95 -0.24 -5.92
CA MET A 16 -21.16 1.23 -5.92
C MET A 16 -19.97 2.01 -6.51
N GLY A 17 -19.38 1.51 -7.61
CA GLY A 17 -18.26 2.17 -8.27
C GLY A 17 -16.91 2.07 -7.53
N LYS A 18 -16.83 1.29 -6.48
CA LYS A 18 -15.59 1.01 -5.76
C LYS A 18 -15.17 -0.45 -5.94
N ASN A 19 -13.87 -0.67 -6.06
CA ASN A 19 -13.30 -2.02 -6.11
C ASN A 19 -12.97 -2.49 -4.70
N TYR A 20 -13.47 -3.66 -4.34
CA TYR A 20 -13.19 -4.31 -3.06
C TYR A 20 -12.40 -5.59 -3.29
N VAL A 21 -11.43 -5.84 -2.43
CA VAL A 21 -10.74 -7.12 -2.31
C VAL A 21 -11.27 -7.84 -1.08
N MET A 22 -11.68 -9.08 -1.30
CA MET A 22 -12.19 -9.94 -0.25
C MET A 22 -11.07 -10.78 0.33
N SER A 23 -10.94 -10.76 1.64
CA SER A 23 -9.94 -11.56 2.33
C SER A 23 -10.38 -11.90 3.75
N THR A 24 -9.53 -12.65 4.45
CA THR A 24 -9.73 -13.01 5.86
C THR A 24 -8.65 -12.37 6.73
N PRO A 25 -8.96 -11.95 7.96
CA PRO A 25 -7.95 -11.50 8.90
C PRO A 25 -6.83 -12.52 9.04
N GLY A 26 -5.60 -12.05 9.18
CA GLY A 26 -4.43 -12.90 9.32
C GLY A 26 -3.81 -13.38 8.00
N SER A 27 -4.52 -13.34 6.87
CA SER A 27 -3.93 -13.72 5.59
C SER A 27 -2.91 -12.70 5.11
N GLU A 28 -1.80 -13.19 4.52
CA GLU A 28 -0.73 -12.35 3.98
C GLU A 28 -0.93 -12.12 2.49
N TYR A 29 -0.58 -10.92 2.03
CA TYR A 29 -0.74 -10.54 0.64
C TYR A 29 0.45 -9.76 0.08
N ARG A 30 0.48 -9.64 -1.25
CA ARG A 30 1.41 -8.81 -2.02
C ARG A 30 0.60 -7.85 -2.89
N VAL A 31 1.17 -6.68 -3.14
CA VAL A 31 0.59 -5.73 -4.09
C VAL A 31 1.34 -5.82 -5.40
N THR A 32 0.64 -6.11 -6.48
CA THR A 32 1.17 -6.07 -7.84
C THR A 32 0.41 -5.01 -8.64
N ALA A 33 1.12 -4.25 -9.44
CA ALA A 33 0.52 -3.31 -10.37
C ALA A 33 1.16 -3.50 -11.74
N SER A 34 0.33 -3.73 -12.74
CA SER A 34 0.72 -3.81 -14.14
C SER A 34 0.16 -2.63 -14.89
N LEU A 35 0.97 -2.04 -15.75
CA LEU A 35 0.60 -0.92 -16.59
C LEU A 35 1.02 -1.23 -18.01
N ASP A 36 0.05 -1.20 -18.90
CA ASP A 36 0.28 -1.22 -20.34
C ASP A 36 0.24 0.23 -20.85
N CYS A 37 1.37 0.72 -21.35
CA CYS A 37 1.53 2.10 -21.78
C CYS A 37 2.42 2.18 -23.04
N PRO A 38 1.92 1.66 -24.18
CA PRO A 38 2.66 1.73 -25.43
C PRO A 38 2.93 3.21 -25.79
N GLY A 39 4.15 3.49 -26.22
CA GLY A 39 4.57 4.84 -26.58
C GLY A 39 4.98 5.77 -25.42
N GLU A 40 4.92 5.30 -24.16
CA GLU A 40 5.44 6.10 -23.04
C GLU A 40 6.97 6.19 -23.11
N THR A 41 7.48 7.41 -23.12
CA THR A 41 8.91 7.72 -23.24
C THR A 41 9.54 8.17 -21.92
N ASN A 42 8.73 8.55 -20.94
CA ASN A 42 9.19 9.02 -19.65
C ASN A 42 9.47 7.85 -18.69
N HIS A 43 10.40 8.06 -17.78
CA HIS A 43 10.51 7.15 -16.64
C HIS A 43 9.25 7.22 -15.77
N LEU A 44 8.84 6.10 -15.24
CA LEU A 44 7.67 5.98 -14.38
C LEU A 44 8.07 5.70 -12.93
N LYS A 45 7.36 6.32 -12.00
CA LYS A 45 7.53 6.15 -10.56
C LYS A 45 6.22 5.67 -9.95
N PHE A 46 6.26 4.49 -9.39
CA PHE A 46 5.11 3.91 -8.69
C PHE A 46 5.23 4.15 -7.20
N LYS A 47 4.15 4.61 -6.59
CA LYS A 47 4.00 4.79 -5.15
C LYS A 47 2.89 3.88 -4.67
N LEU A 48 3.10 3.24 -3.52
CA LEU A 48 2.09 2.47 -2.82
C LEU A 48 1.72 3.21 -1.54
N MET A 49 0.44 3.37 -1.31
CA MET A 49 -0.14 3.85 -0.07
C MET A 49 -1.08 2.78 0.48
N ILE A 50 -1.04 2.58 1.79
CA ILE A 50 -1.88 1.63 2.52
C ILE A 50 -2.41 2.34 3.75
N ASP A 51 -3.72 2.31 3.95
CA ASP A 51 -4.40 2.99 5.04
C ASP A 51 -4.02 4.47 5.15
N GLY A 52 -3.93 5.15 3.98
CA GLY A 52 -3.50 6.55 3.87
C GLY A 52 -2.02 6.79 4.14
N ARG A 53 -1.22 5.76 4.41
CA ARG A 53 0.22 5.86 4.69
C ARG A 53 1.03 5.41 3.49
N LYS A 54 2.02 6.20 3.12
CA LYS A 54 2.95 5.83 2.07
C LYS A 54 3.86 4.68 2.54
N VAL A 55 3.86 3.58 1.79
CA VAL A 55 4.90 2.56 1.92
C VAL A 55 6.24 3.16 1.49
N SER A 56 7.24 3.07 2.34
CA SER A 56 8.46 3.88 2.28
C SER A 56 9.32 3.70 1.03
N HIS A 57 9.16 2.63 0.27
CA HIS A 57 9.91 2.44 -0.98
C HIS A 57 9.02 2.67 -2.20
N THR A 58 9.59 3.36 -3.18
CA THR A 58 8.96 3.58 -4.49
C THR A 58 9.66 2.74 -5.54
N LYS A 59 8.92 2.30 -6.53
CA LYS A 59 9.47 1.57 -7.68
C LYS A 59 9.62 2.53 -8.85
N ASN A 60 10.84 2.65 -9.38
CA ASN A 60 11.09 3.41 -10.60
C ASN A 60 11.33 2.44 -11.75
N ARG A 61 10.76 2.72 -12.90
CA ARG A 61 10.90 1.93 -14.12
C ARG A 61 11.30 2.81 -15.30
N SER A 62 12.15 2.27 -16.14
CA SER A 62 12.41 2.85 -17.46
C SER A 62 11.15 2.73 -18.33
N PRO A 63 11.04 3.55 -19.37
CA PRO A 63 9.95 3.43 -20.34
C PRO A 63 9.92 2.01 -20.92
N ASN A 64 8.73 1.43 -20.96
CA ASN A 64 8.48 0.14 -21.60
C ASN A 64 6.98 0.01 -21.86
N ALA A 65 6.58 -0.72 -22.88
CA ALA A 65 5.18 -0.94 -23.19
C ALA A 65 4.44 -1.62 -22.03
N ASN A 66 5.05 -2.68 -21.47
CA ASN A 66 4.45 -3.45 -20.37
C ASN A 66 5.32 -3.35 -19.12
N ILE A 67 4.80 -2.76 -18.07
CA ILE A 67 5.50 -2.55 -16.81
C ILE A 67 4.76 -3.26 -15.69
N THR A 68 5.45 -4.14 -14.98
CA THR A 68 4.93 -4.73 -13.75
C THR A 68 5.83 -4.37 -12.57
N VAL A 69 5.22 -3.97 -11.47
CA VAL A 69 5.88 -3.72 -10.19
C VAL A 69 5.19 -4.52 -9.09
N ALA A 70 5.96 -4.94 -8.09
CA ALA A 70 5.42 -5.65 -6.94
C ALA A 70 6.01 -5.11 -5.63
N TRP A 71 5.20 -5.10 -4.59
CA TRP A 71 5.60 -4.84 -3.21
C TRP A 71 5.23 -6.06 -2.36
N ASP A 72 6.22 -6.61 -1.68
CA ASP A 72 6.08 -7.83 -0.90
C ASP A 72 5.86 -7.56 0.59
N GLY A 73 5.97 -6.30 1.02
CA GLY A 73 5.78 -5.93 2.42
C GLY A 73 6.35 -4.56 2.78
N PHE A 74 6.32 -4.27 4.06
CA PHE A 74 6.95 -3.08 4.64
C PHE A 74 8.44 -3.29 4.81
N PRO A 75 9.31 -2.38 4.35
CA PRO A 75 10.74 -2.47 4.58
C PRO A 75 11.04 -2.28 6.08
N VAL A 76 12.00 -3.05 6.59
CA VAL A 76 12.40 -3.05 8.01
C VAL A 76 13.88 -2.75 8.12
N GLY A 77 14.24 -1.89 9.08
CA GLY A 77 15.64 -1.57 9.36
C GLY A 77 16.26 -0.62 8.36
N VAL A 78 17.57 -0.81 8.12
CA VAL A 78 18.36 0.01 7.20
C VAL A 78 18.54 -0.73 5.87
N GLY A 79 18.23 -0.07 4.79
CA GLY A 79 18.30 -0.66 3.46
C GLY A 79 17.00 -1.33 3.02
N LEU A 80 17.00 -1.96 1.84
CA LEU A 80 15.84 -2.66 1.26
C LEU A 80 16.12 -4.17 1.17
N THR A 81 16.59 -4.76 2.27
CA THR A 81 16.94 -6.18 2.31
C THR A 81 15.92 -7.00 3.09
N ASN A 82 15.34 -6.41 4.13
CA ASN A 82 14.39 -7.08 4.99
C ASN A 82 13.02 -6.43 4.86
N PHE A 83 11.99 -7.24 4.76
CA PHE A 83 10.60 -6.83 4.68
C PHE A 83 9.76 -7.64 5.65
N LYS A 84 8.71 -7.04 6.18
CA LYS A 84 7.59 -7.75 6.79
C LYS A 84 6.43 -7.73 5.82
N ARG A 85 5.84 -8.89 5.51
CA ARG A 85 4.72 -9.02 4.59
C ARG A 85 3.56 -8.14 5.00
N PHE A 86 2.76 -7.73 4.03
CA PHE A 86 1.46 -7.15 4.32
C PHE A 86 0.53 -8.26 4.81
N LYS A 87 -0.22 -8.00 5.87
CA LYS A 87 -1.18 -8.91 6.46
C LYS A 87 -2.49 -8.19 6.71
N PHE A 88 -3.61 -8.78 6.33
CA PHE A 88 -4.91 -8.25 6.70
C PHE A 88 -5.13 -8.41 8.20
N ALA A 89 -5.64 -7.37 8.83
CA ALA A 89 -5.98 -7.34 10.24
C ALA A 89 -7.40 -6.84 10.39
N ASP A 90 -8.10 -7.30 11.43
CA ASP A 90 -9.39 -6.72 11.79
C ASP A 90 -9.25 -5.24 12.05
N ALA A 91 -10.20 -4.47 11.59
CA ALA A 91 -10.32 -3.07 11.94
C ALA A 91 -10.92 -2.98 13.34
N GLU A 92 -10.10 -2.69 14.34
CA GLU A 92 -10.62 -2.40 15.68
C GLU A 92 -11.40 -1.09 15.64
N ILE A 93 -12.65 -1.13 16.10
CA ILE A 93 -13.53 0.03 16.24
C ILE A 93 -13.32 0.58 17.64
N ASP A 94 -12.77 1.78 17.76
CA ASP A 94 -12.70 2.49 19.02
C ASP A 94 -14.10 3.05 19.35
N ASP A 95 -14.83 2.37 20.20
CA ASP A 95 -16.17 2.79 20.66
C ASP A 95 -16.12 4.00 21.62
N GLY A 96 -14.93 4.55 21.88
CA GLY A 96 -14.77 5.75 22.71
C GLY A 96 -14.96 5.54 24.21
N ALA A 97 -15.18 4.29 24.67
CA ALA A 97 -15.42 3.97 26.07
C ALA A 97 -14.13 3.75 26.90
N GLY A 98 -12.99 3.62 26.27
CA GLY A 98 -11.69 3.42 26.92
C GLY A 98 -10.79 4.65 26.77
N GLY A 99 -10.55 5.36 27.87
CA GLY A 99 -9.74 6.58 27.92
C GLY A 99 -8.23 6.38 27.63
N ALA A 100 -7.87 5.71 26.57
CA ALA A 100 -6.48 5.62 26.13
C ALA A 100 -6.19 6.76 25.14
N SER A 101 -5.52 7.77 25.62
CA SER A 101 -4.98 8.92 24.88
C SER A 101 -3.93 8.50 23.85
N GLY A 102 -4.36 7.86 22.78
CA GLY A 102 -3.56 7.61 21.60
C GLY A 102 -4.02 8.54 20.47
N SER A 103 -3.35 9.67 20.29
CA SER A 103 -3.63 10.65 19.23
C SER A 103 -3.26 10.16 17.83
N GLY A 104 -3.68 8.96 17.48
CA GLY A 104 -3.64 8.46 16.11
C GLY A 104 -4.92 8.86 15.39
N ALA A 105 -4.93 10.00 14.69
CA ALA A 105 -6.03 10.31 13.80
C ALA A 105 -6.20 9.12 12.83
N VAL A 106 -7.35 8.44 12.95
CA VAL A 106 -7.70 7.38 12.00
C VAL A 106 -7.80 8.03 10.64
N SER A 107 -6.97 7.58 9.73
CA SER A 107 -7.02 8.03 8.35
C SER A 107 -8.40 7.73 7.78
N ALA A 108 -9.01 8.71 7.10
CA ALA A 108 -10.23 8.49 6.31
C ALA A 108 -10.03 7.43 5.21
N GLU A 109 -8.82 6.97 5.03
CA GLU A 109 -8.40 5.95 4.06
C GLU A 109 -8.02 4.61 4.72
N ALA A 110 -8.46 4.33 5.95
CA ALA A 110 -8.30 3.01 6.56
C ALA A 110 -8.97 1.95 5.67
N GLY A 111 -8.35 0.79 5.52
CA GLY A 111 -8.80 -0.28 4.62
C GLY A 111 -8.66 0.05 3.12
N VAL A 112 -7.89 1.09 2.76
CA VAL A 112 -7.66 1.45 1.36
C VAL A 112 -6.21 1.17 0.97
N ILE A 113 -6.04 0.43 -0.12
CA ILE A 113 -4.77 0.23 -0.79
C ILE A 113 -4.79 1.03 -2.09
N GLN A 114 -3.85 1.98 -2.23
CA GLN A 114 -3.77 2.87 -3.39
C GLN A 114 -2.41 2.75 -4.06
N VAL A 115 -2.43 2.59 -5.37
CA VAL A 115 -1.23 2.65 -6.21
C VAL A 115 -1.34 3.87 -7.12
N GLU A 116 -0.30 4.70 -7.11
CA GLU A 116 -0.15 5.84 -8.01
C GLU A 116 1.03 5.62 -8.95
N CYS A 117 0.84 5.95 -10.22
CA CYS A 117 1.89 6.02 -11.22
C CYS A 117 2.12 7.47 -11.64
N TRP A 118 3.38 7.90 -11.63
CA TRP A 118 3.80 9.26 -11.94
C TRP A 118 4.85 9.25 -13.04
N ARG A 119 4.77 10.19 -13.99
CA ARG A 119 5.88 10.47 -14.89
C ARG A 119 6.98 11.21 -14.13
N VAL A 120 8.23 10.81 -14.38
CA VAL A 120 9.39 11.40 -13.71
C VAL A 120 10.53 11.61 -14.67
N LYS A 121 11.30 12.67 -14.43
CA LYS A 121 12.57 12.91 -15.13
C LYS A 121 13.74 12.51 -14.24
N LYS A 122 14.74 11.88 -14.82
CA LYS A 122 16.00 11.61 -14.15
C LYS A 122 16.77 12.93 -14.05
N THR A 123 17.06 13.38 -12.84
CA THR A 123 17.72 14.66 -12.58
C THR A 123 19.16 14.51 -12.10
N GLY A 124 19.59 13.30 -11.75
CA GLY A 124 20.95 13.11 -11.27
C GLY A 124 21.22 11.69 -10.77
N ARG A 125 22.38 11.54 -10.14
CA ARG A 125 22.82 10.29 -9.51
C ARG A 125 23.32 10.60 -8.10
N LYS A 126 22.87 9.86 -7.11
CA LYS A 126 23.38 9.97 -5.74
C LYS A 126 24.81 9.43 -5.68
N THR A 127 25.70 10.21 -5.07
CA THR A 127 27.09 9.81 -4.85
C THR A 127 27.25 8.86 -3.67
N LYS A 128 26.35 8.94 -2.69
CA LYS A 128 26.35 8.09 -1.49
C LYS A 128 25.05 7.30 -1.39
N PRO A 129 25.08 6.03 -0.93
CA PRO A 129 23.85 5.32 -0.59
C PRO A 129 23.11 6.09 0.50
N SER A 130 21.83 6.36 0.32
CA SER A 130 21.06 7.01 1.37
C SER A 130 20.81 5.97 2.48
N SER A 131 21.23 6.29 3.69
CA SER A 131 20.80 5.59 4.91
C SER A 131 19.35 5.99 5.22
N GLN A 132 18.43 5.63 4.34
CA GLN A 132 17.03 5.95 4.53
C GLN A 132 16.51 5.12 5.70
N LYS A 133 16.21 5.78 6.82
CA LYS A 133 15.45 5.16 7.90
C LYS A 133 14.03 5.02 7.44
N PHE A 134 13.50 3.82 7.48
CA PHE A 134 12.09 3.58 7.16
C PHE A 134 11.22 3.94 8.37
N ALA A 135 10.01 4.41 8.08
CA ALA A 135 9.03 4.69 9.13
C ALA A 135 8.78 3.44 9.98
N ALA A 136 8.43 3.63 11.23
CA ALA A 136 8.03 2.54 12.10
C ALA A 136 6.92 1.71 11.42
N LEU A 137 6.99 0.40 11.60
CA LEU A 137 5.92 -0.51 11.14
C LEU A 137 4.59 -0.07 11.74
N PRO A 138 3.47 -0.25 11.01
CA PRO A 138 2.17 -0.10 11.61
C PRO A 138 2.09 -1.01 12.83
N LYS A 139 1.61 -0.49 13.95
CA LYS A 139 1.26 -1.31 15.11
C LYS A 139 0.21 -2.32 14.68
N ASP A 140 0.18 -3.47 15.33
CA ASP A 140 -0.65 -4.62 14.94
C ASP A 140 -2.17 -4.31 14.96
N SER A 141 -2.60 -3.18 15.50
CA SER A 141 -3.96 -2.66 15.42
C SER A 141 -3.95 -1.19 15.01
N LEU A 142 -4.61 -0.86 13.93
CA LEU A 142 -5.04 0.50 13.64
C LEU A 142 -6.45 0.66 14.21
N LEU A 143 -6.57 1.39 15.32
CA LEU A 143 -7.87 1.75 15.87
C LEU A 143 -8.63 2.62 14.86
N ALA A 144 -9.70 2.08 14.29
CA ALA A 144 -10.64 2.83 13.49
C ALA A 144 -11.64 3.51 14.43
N LYS A 145 -11.61 4.84 14.51
CA LYS A 145 -12.61 5.59 15.32
C LYS A 145 -13.96 5.55 14.64
N LYS A 146 -14.96 5.02 15.32
CA LYS A 146 -16.36 5.08 14.92
C LYS A 146 -16.82 6.53 14.93
N LYS A 147 -17.13 7.13 13.78
CA LYS A 147 -17.87 8.40 13.76
C LYS A 147 -19.27 8.13 14.25
N LYS A 148 -19.67 8.77 15.37
CA LYS A 148 -21.03 8.75 15.91
C LYS A 148 -22.01 9.13 14.79
N GLY A 149 -22.90 8.21 14.38
CA GLY A 149 -23.96 8.44 13.39
C GLY A 149 -23.65 8.02 11.93
N GLY A 150 -22.52 7.41 11.64
CA GLY A 150 -22.21 6.89 10.29
C GLY A 150 -22.88 5.54 10.04
N LYS A 151 -23.62 5.43 8.93
CA LYS A 151 -24.12 4.14 8.43
C LYS A 151 -22.96 3.20 8.14
N PHE A 152 -23.15 1.89 8.32
CA PHE A 152 -22.20 0.78 8.27
C PHE A 152 -21.23 0.73 7.06
N PHE A 153 -21.48 1.47 5.98
CA PHE A 153 -20.72 1.45 4.74
C PHE A 153 -19.43 2.28 4.72
N ASN A 154 -19.09 2.97 5.79
CA ASN A 154 -17.89 3.83 5.82
C ASN A 154 -16.74 3.32 6.70
N ASN A 155 -16.93 2.21 7.40
CA ASN A 155 -15.86 1.60 8.20
C ASN A 155 -15.36 0.35 7.49
N PRO A 156 -14.07 0.28 7.10
CA PRO A 156 -13.51 -0.94 6.56
C PRO A 156 -13.54 -2.03 7.62
N SER A 157 -13.87 -3.25 7.24
CA SER A 157 -13.76 -4.41 8.13
C SER A 157 -12.31 -4.87 8.28
N LEU A 158 -11.47 -4.54 7.31
CA LEU A 158 -10.06 -4.91 7.31
C LEU A 158 -9.15 -3.71 7.13
N THR A 159 -8.02 -3.77 7.81
CA THR A 159 -6.86 -2.88 7.66
C THR A 159 -5.61 -3.70 7.34
N THR A 160 -4.46 -3.05 7.28
CA THR A 160 -3.19 -3.75 7.04
C THR A 160 -2.26 -3.68 8.23
N SER A 161 -1.79 -4.82 8.67
CA SER A 161 -0.74 -4.98 9.67
C SER A 161 0.54 -5.60 9.08
N SER A 162 1.53 -5.86 9.92
CA SER A 162 2.76 -6.53 9.51
C SER A 162 2.69 -8.03 9.71
N GLY A 163 2.98 -8.80 8.67
CA GLY A 163 3.08 -10.26 8.68
C GLY A 163 4.49 -10.79 8.91
N GLY A 164 4.77 -11.97 8.37
CA GLY A 164 6.05 -12.66 8.46
C GLY A 164 7.21 -11.92 7.81
N ALA A 165 8.43 -12.22 8.26
CA ALA A 165 9.64 -11.63 7.69
C ALA A 165 9.97 -12.24 6.32
N VAL A 166 10.37 -11.41 5.38
CA VAL A 166 10.85 -11.81 4.05
C VAL A 166 12.19 -11.14 3.78
N ASN A 167 13.18 -11.95 3.42
CA ASN A 167 14.46 -11.44 2.99
C ASN A 167 14.46 -11.28 1.47
N GLN A 168 14.56 -10.05 1.01
CA GLN A 168 14.66 -9.73 -0.41
C GLN A 168 15.72 -8.68 -0.66
N HIS A 169 16.57 -8.94 -1.65
CA HIS A 169 17.59 -7.95 -2.06
C HIS A 169 17.00 -7.02 -3.13
N HIS A 170 16.51 -5.87 -2.71
CA HIS A 170 16.20 -4.80 -3.65
C HIS A 170 17.40 -3.87 -3.84
N LYS A 171 17.93 -3.82 -5.05
CA LYS A 171 18.96 -2.83 -5.39
C LYS A 171 18.36 -1.44 -5.29
N MET A 172 18.88 -0.62 -4.38
CA MET A 172 18.51 0.80 -4.32
C MET A 172 19.01 1.51 -5.57
N SER A 173 18.11 2.18 -6.27
CA SER A 173 18.52 3.01 -7.40
C SER A 173 19.37 4.18 -6.91
N LYS A 174 20.56 4.35 -7.52
CA LYS A 174 21.40 5.54 -7.31
C LYS A 174 20.88 6.77 -8.06
N ASN A 175 19.93 6.59 -8.98
CA ASN A 175 19.38 7.68 -9.77
C ASN A 175 18.38 8.50 -8.95
N VAL A 176 18.40 9.80 -9.14
CA VAL A 176 17.43 10.73 -8.57
C VAL A 176 16.40 11.05 -9.64
N TYR A 177 15.12 10.98 -9.26
CA TYR A 177 14.00 11.24 -10.15
C TYR A 177 13.10 12.31 -9.55
N HIS A 178 12.70 13.27 -10.36
CA HIS A 178 11.76 14.33 -10.01
C HIS A 178 10.42 14.10 -10.71
N ILE A 179 9.32 14.23 -9.95
CA ILE A 179 7.97 14.34 -10.49
C ILE A 179 7.84 15.72 -11.08
N PHE A 180 7.36 15.83 -12.32
CA PHE A 180 7.18 17.12 -12.99
C PHE A 180 5.71 17.41 -13.31
N GLU A 181 4.81 16.51 -13.00
CA GLU A 181 3.37 16.67 -13.17
C GLU A 181 2.69 16.94 -11.81
N SER A 182 1.60 17.70 -11.83
CA SER A 182 0.80 18.02 -10.63
C SER A 182 -0.12 16.87 -10.21
N LEU A 183 -0.49 16.00 -11.15
CA LEU A 183 -1.36 14.85 -10.93
C LEU A 183 -0.68 13.55 -11.35
N PRO A 184 -1.02 12.42 -10.74
CA PRO A 184 -0.54 11.12 -11.19
C PRO A 184 -1.11 10.80 -12.58
N LEU A 185 -0.33 10.08 -13.40
CA LEU A 185 -0.78 9.53 -14.66
C LEU A 185 -1.97 8.58 -14.45
N ILE A 186 -1.87 7.74 -13.45
CA ILE A 186 -2.91 6.80 -13.03
C ILE A 186 -2.92 6.71 -11.51
N SER A 187 -4.11 6.65 -10.93
CA SER A 187 -4.33 6.35 -9.52
C SER A 187 -5.43 5.29 -9.40
N THR A 188 -5.12 4.18 -8.77
CA THR A 188 -6.06 3.08 -8.52
C THR A 188 -6.19 2.85 -7.04
N LYS A 189 -7.43 2.77 -6.56
CA LYS A 189 -7.79 2.45 -5.17
C LYS A 189 -8.53 1.13 -5.11
N VAL A 190 -8.20 0.34 -4.10
CA VAL A 190 -8.90 -0.90 -3.77
C VAL A 190 -9.22 -0.85 -2.27
N HIS A 191 -10.45 -1.16 -1.92
CA HIS A 191 -10.91 -1.26 -0.54
C HIS A 191 -10.79 -2.71 -0.07
N THR A 192 -10.52 -2.89 1.22
CA THR A 192 -10.36 -4.23 1.82
C THR A 192 -11.55 -4.54 2.72
N GLU A 193 -12.18 -5.70 2.51
CA GLU A 193 -13.38 -6.13 3.24
C GLU A 193 -13.33 -7.62 3.57
N THR A 194 -14.08 -8.06 4.58
CA THR A 194 -14.31 -9.47 4.84
C THR A 194 -15.44 -10.01 3.97
N LEU A 195 -15.42 -11.33 3.73
CA LEU A 195 -16.49 -12.01 2.99
C LEU A 195 -17.88 -11.90 3.66
N GLU A 196 -17.91 -11.63 4.95
CA GLU A 196 -19.15 -11.54 5.74
C GLU A 196 -19.86 -10.19 5.60
N THR A 197 -19.12 -9.13 5.32
CA THR A 197 -19.64 -7.74 5.33
C THR A 197 -20.49 -7.43 4.10
N LEU A 198 -20.39 -8.21 3.02
CA LEU A 198 -21.07 -7.96 1.75
C LEU A 198 -22.27 -8.93 1.51
N ARG A 199 -22.66 -9.71 2.49
CA ARG A 199 -23.92 -10.46 2.51
C ARG A 199 -25.00 -9.62 3.16
#